data_6617c0801c2f4aebfc93a229567273f8
#
_entry.id   6617c0801c2f4aebfc93a229567273f8
#
_cell.length_a   1.000
_cell.length_b   1.000
_cell.length_c   1.000
_cell.angle_alpha   90.00
_cell.angle_beta   90.00
_cell.angle_gamma   90.00
#
_symmetry.space_group_name_H-M   'P 1'
#
loop_
_entity.id
_entity.type
_entity.pdbx_description
1 polymer ?
#
loop_
_entity_poly.entity_id
_entity_poly.type
_entity_poly.pdbx_seq_one_letter_code
_entity_poly.pdbx_strand_id
1 'polypeptide(L)'
;MKKRKGFIVLVLSFFALSILAFSPNEASASSKKKSAYVDVSVATLWTEPGLLRTLDAPSASNPVQLDEWINSMKYEDKLWLVGNLETQALYGSKVTILEERGKWVKVAVANQLTPRNEAGYPGWMPKGQVKTGKAFEQQFKKGFALVKAPKTWLYSDSKHRSKFMEISFDTRLPLLQVKKGKVKVMTPSNGAKWLDKKDVALYQDEKDIPVPTGKDIVQSGKEFLGLPYLWAGMSGFGFDCSGFTYTMYHANGVTIPRDSTVQAQQGKKVERKDLKSGDLLFFAYDEGKGKVHHVGMYIGDGKMIHSPNSSTHVRIDEIKTSGYGEEYAGARRYLD
;
A
#
# COMPACT_ATOMS: atom_id res chain seq x y z
N MET A 1 58.22 -25.29 -80.86
CA MET A 1 57.45 -26.02 -79.89
C MET A 1 58.27 -26.20 -78.62
N LYS A 2 58.10 -25.33 -77.63
CA LYS A 2 58.83 -25.42 -76.35
C LYS A 2 57.73 -25.34 -75.20
N LYS A 3 57.58 -26.44 -74.47
CA LYS A 3 56.72 -26.53 -73.25
C LYS A 3 57.37 -25.77 -72.13
N ARG A 4 56.66 -24.81 -71.55
CA ARG A 4 57.04 -24.16 -70.29
C ARG A 4 56.29 -24.81 -69.14
N LYS A 5 57.06 -25.35 -68.20
CA LYS A 5 56.52 -25.89 -66.90
C LYS A 5 56.26 -24.71 -65.94
N GLY A 6 55.07 -24.55 -65.49
CA GLY A 6 54.69 -23.61 -64.42
C GLY A 6 54.98 -24.21 -63.07
N PHE A 7 55.67 -23.45 -62.24
CA PHE A 7 55.92 -23.77 -60.83
C PHE A 7 54.79 -23.18 -59.99
N ILE A 8 54.03 -24.03 -59.27
CA ILE A 8 53.02 -23.59 -58.32
C ILE A 8 53.73 -23.46 -56.98
N VAL A 9 53.79 -22.24 -56.44
CA VAL A 9 54.20 -21.95 -55.03
C VAL A 9 52.95 -22.00 -54.15
N LEU A 10 52.90 -22.98 -53.23
CA LEU A 10 51.89 -23.10 -52.27
C LEU A 10 52.23 -22.22 -51.07
N VAL A 11 51.50 -21.11 -50.89
CA VAL A 11 51.62 -20.25 -49.69
C VAL A 11 50.66 -20.78 -48.63
N LEU A 12 51.18 -21.41 -47.59
CA LEU A 12 50.47 -21.83 -46.39
C LEU A 12 50.29 -20.62 -45.46
N SER A 13 49.09 -20.04 -45.48
CA SER A 13 48.71 -19.00 -44.51
C SER A 13 48.29 -19.67 -43.21
N PHE A 14 49.07 -19.51 -42.17
CA PHE A 14 48.66 -19.84 -40.78
C PHE A 14 47.66 -18.81 -40.27
N PHE A 15 46.39 -19.18 -40.19
CA PHE A 15 45.38 -18.43 -39.45
C PHE A 15 45.49 -18.84 -37.96
N ALA A 16 46.07 -17.94 -37.16
CA ALA A 16 46.02 -18.06 -35.69
C ALA A 16 44.61 -17.71 -35.22
N LEU A 17 43.83 -18.72 -34.83
CA LEU A 17 42.51 -18.58 -34.24
C LEU A 17 42.69 -18.17 -32.76
N SER A 18 42.60 -16.87 -32.48
CA SER A 18 42.55 -16.36 -31.11
C SER A 18 41.17 -16.73 -30.49
N ILE A 19 41.12 -17.79 -29.71
CA ILE A 19 39.98 -18.12 -28.89
C ILE A 19 39.92 -17.11 -27.73
N LEU A 20 39.08 -16.09 -27.86
CA LEU A 20 38.69 -15.25 -26.75
C LEU A 20 37.85 -16.12 -25.81
N ALA A 21 38.46 -16.55 -24.71
CA ALA A 21 37.75 -17.18 -23.61
C ALA A 21 36.78 -16.15 -22.99
N PHE A 22 35.52 -16.21 -23.35
CA PHE A 22 34.46 -15.59 -22.57
C PHE A 22 34.43 -16.27 -21.23
N SER A 23 34.88 -15.59 -20.19
CA SER A 23 34.63 -15.97 -18.79
C SER A 23 33.16 -15.70 -18.47
N PRO A 24 32.36 -16.71 -18.20
CA PRO A 24 31.03 -16.47 -17.66
C PRO A 24 31.19 -16.32 -16.14
N ASN A 25 31.51 -15.12 -15.68
CA ASN A 25 31.52 -14.85 -14.25
C ASN A 25 31.07 -13.43 -13.96
N GLU A 26 29.78 -13.18 -14.17
CA GLU A 26 28.99 -12.30 -13.31
C GLU A 26 27.80 -13.11 -12.83
N ALA A 27 28.07 -14.00 -11.88
CA ALA A 27 27.03 -14.44 -10.98
C ALA A 27 26.51 -13.19 -10.28
N SER A 28 25.39 -12.66 -10.78
CA SER A 28 24.57 -11.67 -10.09
C SER A 28 24.35 -12.22 -8.69
N ALA A 29 25.14 -11.72 -7.74
CA ALA A 29 24.89 -11.97 -6.33
C ALA A 29 23.49 -11.48 -6.07
N SER A 30 22.54 -12.40 -5.89
CA SER A 30 21.21 -12.13 -5.38
C SER A 30 21.41 -11.46 -4.02
N SER A 31 21.49 -10.15 -4.01
CA SER A 31 21.55 -9.39 -2.77
C SER A 31 20.28 -9.73 -2.00
N LYS A 32 20.41 -10.38 -0.85
CA LYS A 32 19.27 -10.68 0.04
C LYS A 32 18.49 -9.40 0.21
N LYS A 33 17.29 -9.34 -0.39
CA LYS A 33 16.38 -8.20 -0.28
C LYS A 33 16.25 -7.83 1.20
N LYS A 34 16.66 -6.63 1.57
CA LYS A 34 16.74 -6.17 2.97
C LYS A 34 15.36 -5.75 3.43
N SER A 35 14.82 -6.41 4.45
CA SER A 35 13.56 -5.98 5.10
C SER A 35 13.79 -4.77 5.99
N ALA A 36 12.81 -3.85 5.97
CA ALA A 36 12.71 -2.70 6.87
C ALA A 36 11.25 -2.48 7.29
N TYR A 37 11.01 -1.53 8.18
CA TYR A 37 9.70 -1.20 8.71
C TYR A 37 9.49 0.30 8.65
N VAL A 38 8.26 0.71 8.32
CA VAL A 38 7.86 2.12 8.33
C VAL A 38 7.94 2.67 9.76
N ASP A 39 8.64 3.78 9.94
CA ASP A 39 8.95 4.37 11.26
C ASP A 39 8.32 5.76 11.46
N VAL A 40 7.30 6.06 10.70
CA VAL A 40 6.42 7.24 10.83
C VAL A 40 4.97 6.80 10.81
N SER A 41 4.06 7.64 11.32
CA SER A 41 2.62 7.33 11.40
C SER A 41 2.07 6.74 10.10
N VAL A 42 2.30 7.43 8.98
CA VAL A 42 2.00 6.97 7.63
C VAL A 42 3.06 7.52 6.69
N ALA A 43 3.76 6.65 5.99
CA ALA A 43 4.69 7.05 4.94
C ALA A 43 3.95 7.19 3.61
N THR A 44 4.18 8.30 2.91
CA THR A 44 3.70 8.51 1.54
C THR A 44 4.78 8.09 0.56
N LEU A 45 4.44 7.20 -0.38
CA LEU A 45 5.33 6.69 -1.41
C LEU A 45 5.11 7.44 -2.72
N TRP A 46 6.21 7.91 -3.29
CA TRP A 46 6.27 8.75 -4.48
C TRP A 46 6.69 7.92 -5.71
N THR A 47 6.32 8.38 -6.89
CA THR A 47 6.72 7.73 -8.15
C THR A 47 8.23 7.86 -8.41
N GLU A 48 8.80 9.02 -8.06
CA GLU A 48 10.23 9.29 -8.20
C GLU A 48 10.79 10.00 -6.95
N PRO A 49 12.10 9.86 -6.65
CA PRO A 49 12.73 10.57 -5.55
C PRO A 49 12.85 12.06 -5.87
N GLY A 50 12.52 12.91 -4.89
CA GLY A 50 12.69 14.36 -5.01
C GLY A 50 11.55 15.10 -5.69
N LEU A 51 10.43 14.45 -6.00
CA LEU A 51 9.22 15.09 -6.55
C LEU A 51 8.53 16.08 -5.62
N LEU A 52 8.92 16.15 -4.35
CA LEU A 52 8.27 16.99 -3.34
C LEU A 52 8.27 18.47 -3.75
N ARG A 53 7.08 19.08 -3.74
CA ARG A 53 6.93 20.54 -3.67
C ARG A 53 7.21 20.98 -2.23
N THR A 54 7.46 22.29 -2.00
CA THR A 54 7.61 22.84 -0.65
C THR A 54 6.39 22.53 0.22
N LEU A 55 5.19 22.58 -0.35
CA LEU A 55 3.92 22.24 0.28
C LEU A 55 3.88 20.80 0.79
N ASP A 56 4.61 19.87 0.17
CA ASP A 56 4.57 18.44 0.49
C ASP A 56 5.57 18.03 1.58
N ALA A 57 6.42 18.96 2.05
CA ALA A 57 7.42 18.68 3.08
C ALA A 57 6.87 18.02 4.36
N PRO A 58 5.66 18.37 4.86
CA PRO A 58 5.08 17.72 6.04
C PRO A 58 4.81 16.22 5.86
N SER A 59 4.55 15.75 4.64
CA SER A 59 4.36 14.31 4.32
C SER A 59 5.67 13.52 4.31
N ALA A 60 6.80 14.20 4.12
CA ALA A 60 8.14 13.61 4.00
C ALA A 60 9.01 13.84 5.23
N SER A 61 8.51 14.54 6.25
CA SER A 61 9.19 14.78 7.54
C SER A 61 9.23 13.52 8.42
N ASN A 62 9.94 13.60 9.51
CA ASN A 62 9.86 12.64 10.62
C ASN A 62 9.93 13.41 11.95
N PRO A 63 8.83 13.50 12.72
CA PRO A 63 7.50 12.92 12.45
C PRO A 63 6.80 13.55 11.24
N VAL A 64 5.91 12.81 10.58
CA VAL A 64 5.02 13.33 9.52
C VAL A 64 3.88 14.15 10.11
N GLN A 65 3.39 15.13 9.34
CA GLN A 65 2.32 16.06 9.73
C GLN A 65 1.18 15.99 8.68
N LEU A 66 0.49 14.85 8.62
CA LEU A 66 -0.47 14.56 7.54
C LEU A 66 -1.71 15.44 7.56
N ASP A 67 -2.27 15.73 8.74
CA ASP A 67 -3.44 16.63 8.84
C ASP A 67 -3.07 18.04 8.35
N GLU A 68 -1.88 18.55 8.71
CA GLU A 68 -1.37 19.82 8.21
C GLU A 68 -1.21 19.79 6.69
N TRP A 69 -0.57 18.76 6.16
CA TRP A 69 -0.36 18.60 4.72
C TRP A 69 -1.67 18.56 3.94
N ILE A 70 -2.61 17.70 4.35
CA ILE A 70 -3.88 17.52 3.64
C ILE A 70 -4.74 18.77 3.70
N ASN A 71 -4.76 19.46 4.85
CA ASN A 71 -5.56 20.68 5.06
C ASN A 71 -4.95 21.92 4.38
N SER A 72 -3.64 21.95 4.13
CA SER A 72 -2.98 23.06 3.43
C SER A 72 -3.21 23.03 1.92
N MET A 73 -3.61 21.89 1.35
CA MET A 73 -3.78 21.70 -0.08
C MET A 73 -5.11 22.25 -0.58
N LYS A 74 -5.07 23.11 -1.61
CA LYS A 74 -6.22 23.44 -2.45
C LYS A 74 -6.54 22.29 -3.41
N TYR A 75 -7.61 22.42 -4.15
CA TYR A 75 -8.04 21.39 -5.10
C TYR A 75 -6.99 21.10 -6.18
N GLU A 76 -6.38 22.14 -6.74
CA GLU A 76 -5.32 22.02 -7.76
C GLU A 76 -4.08 21.29 -7.20
N ASP A 77 -3.73 21.54 -5.94
CA ASP A 77 -2.63 20.86 -5.25
C ASP A 77 -2.91 19.37 -5.10
N LYS A 78 -4.16 19.01 -4.78
CA LYS A 78 -4.60 17.61 -4.68
C LYS A 78 -4.62 16.93 -6.04
N LEU A 79 -5.00 17.63 -7.11
CA LEU A 79 -4.94 17.11 -8.49
C LEU A 79 -3.51 16.84 -8.94
N TRP A 80 -2.56 17.69 -8.52
CA TRP A 80 -1.15 17.47 -8.85
C TRP A 80 -0.60 16.16 -8.27
N LEU A 81 -1.15 15.65 -7.17
CA LEU A 81 -0.74 14.38 -6.58
C LEU A 81 -1.07 13.17 -7.48
N VAL A 82 -2.06 13.32 -8.37
CA VAL A 82 -2.47 12.24 -9.30
C VAL A 82 -1.31 11.90 -10.23
N GLY A 83 -0.86 10.64 -10.18
CA GLY A 83 0.29 10.17 -10.95
C GLY A 83 1.66 10.50 -10.35
N ASN A 84 1.74 11.34 -9.30
CA ASN A 84 2.98 11.62 -8.56
C ASN A 84 3.10 10.79 -7.28
N LEU A 85 2.00 10.25 -6.76
CA LEU A 85 2.00 9.32 -5.65
C LEU A 85 1.65 7.91 -6.08
N GLU A 86 2.25 6.94 -5.43
CA GLU A 86 2.04 5.51 -5.62
C GLU A 86 1.06 4.91 -4.61
N THR A 87 1.36 5.05 -3.33
CA THR A 87 0.57 4.50 -2.22
C THR A 87 1.01 5.12 -0.89
N GLN A 88 0.38 4.69 0.20
CA GLN A 88 0.84 4.94 1.57
C GLN A 88 1.11 3.63 2.30
N ALA A 89 1.99 3.68 3.31
CA ALA A 89 2.30 2.57 4.20
C ALA A 89 2.22 3.01 5.67
N LEU A 90 1.50 2.23 6.49
CA LEU A 90 1.22 2.54 7.89
C LEU A 90 2.44 2.26 8.78
N TYR A 91 2.47 2.86 9.97
CA TYR A 91 3.50 2.62 10.99
C TYR A 91 3.69 1.14 11.27
N GLY A 92 4.93 0.67 11.26
CA GLY A 92 5.26 -0.73 11.46
C GLY A 92 5.04 -1.65 10.25
N SER A 93 4.50 -1.15 9.13
CA SER A 93 4.37 -1.95 7.91
C SER A 93 5.73 -2.44 7.43
N LYS A 94 5.81 -3.73 7.10
CA LYS A 94 7.01 -4.35 6.52
C LYS A 94 7.18 -3.89 5.08
N VAL A 95 8.39 -3.47 4.76
CA VAL A 95 8.79 -3.10 3.41
C VAL A 95 10.08 -3.83 3.01
N THR A 96 10.21 -4.12 1.72
CA THR A 96 11.45 -4.64 1.13
C THR A 96 12.18 -3.50 0.46
N ILE A 97 13.43 -3.24 0.83
CA ILE A 97 14.27 -2.23 0.18
C ILE A 97 14.67 -2.76 -1.20
N LEU A 98 14.33 -1.99 -2.24
CA LEU A 98 14.63 -2.29 -3.64
C LEU A 98 15.84 -1.50 -4.16
N GLU A 99 15.92 -0.20 -3.81
CA GLU A 99 16.96 0.72 -4.28
C GLU A 99 17.17 1.83 -3.24
N GLU A 100 18.38 2.38 -3.18
CA GLU A 100 18.70 3.57 -2.39
C GLU A 100 19.29 4.66 -3.30
N ARG A 101 18.76 5.91 -3.17
CA ARG A 101 19.24 7.06 -3.95
C ARG A 101 19.32 8.31 -3.07
N GLY A 102 20.51 8.64 -2.61
CA GLY A 102 20.75 9.77 -1.70
C GLY A 102 19.93 9.66 -0.40
N LYS A 103 19.03 10.62 -0.17
CA LYS A 103 18.14 10.66 1.01
C LYS A 103 16.85 9.84 0.81
N TRP A 104 16.69 9.15 -0.32
CA TRP A 104 15.50 8.38 -0.69
C TRP A 104 15.77 6.89 -0.73
N VAL A 105 14.74 6.12 -0.51
CA VAL A 105 14.73 4.67 -0.64
C VAL A 105 13.50 4.24 -1.43
N LYS A 106 13.70 3.40 -2.46
CA LYS A 106 12.61 2.70 -3.11
C LYS A 106 12.30 1.45 -2.33
N VAL A 107 11.07 1.28 -1.97
CA VAL A 107 10.62 0.12 -1.22
C VAL A 107 9.44 -0.57 -1.90
N ALA A 108 9.21 -1.83 -1.57
CA ALA A 108 7.97 -2.54 -1.87
C ALA A 108 7.21 -2.79 -0.56
N VAL A 109 5.96 -2.35 -0.47
CA VAL A 109 5.09 -2.54 0.72
C VAL A 109 4.50 -3.94 0.69
N ALA A 110 4.93 -4.80 1.60
CA ALA A 110 4.77 -6.25 1.52
C ALA A 110 3.31 -6.74 1.37
N ASN A 111 2.36 -6.13 2.09
CA ASN A 111 0.96 -6.59 2.10
C ASN A 111 0.09 -5.97 0.99
N GLN A 112 0.62 -5.04 0.21
CA GLN A 112 -0.12 -4.39 -0.87
C GLN A 112 0.14 -5.13 -2.18
N LEU A 113 -0.77 -6.05 -2.51
CA LEU A 113 -0.65 -6.89 -3.70
C LEU A 113 -0.77 -6.08 -4.98
N THR A 114 0.16 -6.31 -5.91
CA THR A 114 0.22 -5.65 -7.22
C THR A 114 0.98 -6.53 -8.22
N PRO A 115 0.65 -6.50 -9.52
CA PRO A 115 1.46 -7.16 -10.54
C PRO A 115 2.79 -6.44 -10.84
N ARG A 116 3.01 -5.23 -10.28
CA ARG A 116 4.17 -4.39 -10.57
C ARG A 116 5.46 -4.87 -9.90
N ASN A 117 5.37 -5.58 -8.77
CA ASN A 117 6.51 -6.13 -8.05
C ASN A 117 6.07 -7.26 -7.11
N GLU A 118 6.77 -8.41 -7.15
CA GLU A 118 6.47 -9.59 -6.33
C GLU A 118 6.63 -9.35 -4.81
N ALA A 119 7.50 -8.42 -4.41
CA ALA A 119 7.72 -8.10 -2.99
C ALA A 119 6.65 -7.17 -2.40
N GLY A 120 5.69 -6.71 -3.21
CA GLY A 120 4.62 -5.79 -2.83
C GLY A 120 4.64 -4.49 -3.64
N TYR A 121 3.86 -3.50 -3.21
CA TYR A 121 3.65 -2.27 -3.98
C TYR A 121 4.87 -1.34 -3.94
N PRO A 122 5.48 -1.02 -5.10
CA PRO A 122 6.73 -0.25 -5.15
C PRO A 122 6.48 1.26 -5.10
N GLY A 123 7.41 2.00 -4.47
CA GLY A 123 7.44 3.46 -4.49
C GLY A 123 8.61 4.01 -3.70
N TRP A 124 8.87 5.31 -3.87
CA TRP A 124 9.97 6.03 -3.22
C TRP A 124 9.49 6.76 -1.96
N MET A 125 10.28 6.70 -0.90
CA MET A 125 10.02 7.44 0.33
C MET A 125 11.33 7.96 0.93
N PRO A 126 11.29 8.97 1.84
CA PRO A 126 12.49 9.41 2.55
C PRO A 126 13.10 8.28 3.37
N LYS A 127 14.43 8.10 3.24
CA LYS A 127 15.18 7.06 3.97
C LYS A 127 15.06 7.18 5.49
N GLY A 128 14.85 8.40 6.01
CA GLY A 128 14.61 8.66 7.44
C GLY A 128 13.29 8.11 7.98
N GLN A 129 12.37 7.68 7.10
CA GLN A 129 11.05 7.14 7.47
C GLN A 129 11.01 5.61 7.56
N VAL A 130 12.13 4.91 7.36
CA VAL A 130 12.24 3.45 7.50
C VAL A 130 13.34 3.06 8.47
N LYS A 131 13.15 1.95 9.17
CA LYS A 131 14.14 1.34 10.07
C LYS A 131 14.24 -0.16 9.83
N THR A 132 15.45 -0.69 9.91
CA THR A 132 15.68 -2.13 9.97
C THR A 132 15.58 -2.59 11.43
N GLY A 133 14.90 -3.72 11.68
CA GLY A 133 14.72 -4.15 13.07
C GLY A 133 14.35 -5.62 13.19
N LYS A 134 15.36 -6.51 13.34
CA LYS A 134 15.10 -7.95 13.58
C LYS A 134 14.29 -8.18 14.86
N ALA A 135 14.55 -7.42 15.92
CA ALA A 135 13.83 -7.55 17.18
C ALA A 135 12.33 -7.21 17.03
N PHE A 136 11.99 -6.18 16.26
CA PHE A 136 10.61 -5.82 15.95
C PHE A 136 9.90 -6.95 15.18
N GLU A 137 10.54 -7.51 14.16
CA GLU A 137 10.00 -8.65 13.39
C GLU A 137 9.78 -9.90 14.25
N GLN A 138 10.74 -10.23 15.11
CA GLN A 138 10.62 -11.39 16.00
C GLN A 138 9.48 -11.25 17.01
N GLN A 139 9.19 -10.02 17.43
CA GLN A 139 8.15 -9.77 18.42
C GLN A 139 6.74 -10.00 17.86
N PHE A 140 6.49 -9.84 16.55
CA PHE A 140 5.21 -10.18 15.93
C PHE A 140 4.78 -11.63 16.15
N LYS A 141 5.72 -12.56 16.28
CA LYS A 141 5.44 -13.97 16.57
C LYS A 141 4.72 -14.21 17.91
N LYS A 142 4.68 -13.20 18.77
CA LYS A 142 4.02 -13.26 20.09
C LYS A 142 2.65 -12.59 20.10
N GLY A 143 2.14 -12.24 18.93
CA GLY A 143 0.87 -11.56 18.74
C GLY A 143 1.02 -10.06 18.50
N PHE A 144 -0.08 -9.45 18.12
CA PHE A 144 -0.12 -8.02 17.76
C PHE A 144 -1.41 -7.34 18.20
N ALA A 145 -1.33 -6.02 18.29
CA ALA A 145 -2.47 -5.12 18.43
C ALA A 145 -2.79 -4.53 17.05
N LEU A 146 -4.03 -4.71 16.59
CA LEU A 146 -4.59 -4.13 15.38
C LEU A 146 -5.44 -2.92 15.77
N VAL A 147 -5.12 -1.74 15.25
CA VAL A 147 -5.89 -0.52 15.50
C VAL A 147 -7.23 -0.60 14.78
N LYS A 148 -8.33 -0.47 15.54
CA LYS A 148 -9.73 -0.49 15.04
C LYS A 148 -10.38 0.89 15.11
N ALA A 149 -9.87 1.83 15.89
CA ALA A 149 -10.30 3.23 15.85
C ALA A 149 -9.81 3.91 14.55
N PRO A 150 -10.54 4.88 13.98
CA PRO A 150 -10.09 5.63 12.80
C PRO A 150 -8.68 6.21 12.96
N LYS A 151 -8.40 6.82 14.11
CA LYS A 151 -7.07 7.24 14.58
C LYS A 151 -6.97 7.02 16.08
N THR A 152 -5.77 6.78 16.59
CA THR A 152 -5.49 6.68 18.03
C THR A 152 -4.08 7.13 18.35
N TRP A 153 -3.85 7.55 19.60
CA TRP A 153 -2.56 8.00 20.06
C TRP A 153 -1.72 6.87 20.68
N LEU A 154 -0.48 6.77 20.25
CA LEU A 154 0.58 6.12 21.03
C LEU A 154 1.04 7.05 22.14
N TYR A 155 1.24 6.50 23.32
CA TYR A 155 1.72 7.23 24.51
C TYR A 155 3.06 6.70 24.98
N SER A 156 3.92 7.60 25.47
CA SER A 156 5.22 7.24 26.04
C SER A 156 5.09 6.61 27.42
N ASP A 157 3.99 6.86 28.14
CA ASP A 157 3.73 6.36 29.48
C ASP A 157 2.38 5.66 29.62
N SER A 158 2.27 4.74 30.58
CA SER A 158 1.06 3.95 30.82
C SER A 158 -0.12 4.74 31.41
N LYS A 159 0.11 5.98 31.85
CA LYS A 159 -0.96 6.87 32.34
C LYS A 159 -1.52 7.77 31.26
N HIS A 160 -1.01 7.62 30.00
CA HIS A 160 -1.42 8.38 28.81
C HIS A 160 -1.28 9.91 28.96
N ARG A 161 -0.29 10.37 29.69
CA ARG A 161 -0.04 11.81 29.90
C ARG A 161 0.85 12.41 28.81
N SER A 162 1.71 11.57 28.20
CA SER A 162 2.67 12.00 27.19
C SER A 162 2.34 11.37 25.85
N LYS A 163 1.63 12.11 24.97
CA LYS A 163 1.37 11.74 23.59
C LYS A 163 2.69 11.59 22.83
N PHE A 164 2.82 10.53 22.04
CA PHE A 164 4.00 10.28 21.23
C PHE A 164 3.73 10.48 19.73
N MET A 165 2.76 9.74 19.18
CA MET A 165 2.42 9.74 17.75
C MET A 165 0.97 9.33 17.57
N GLU A 166 0.22 10.01 16.71
CA GLU A 166 -1.10 9.56 16.27
C GLU A 166 -0.91 8.54 15.14
N ILE A 167 -1.57 7.38 15.26
CA ILE A 167 -1.52 6.29 14.28
C ILE A 167 -2.91 5.97 13.74
N SER A 168 -2.95 5.40 12.56
CA SER A 168 -4.15 5.15 11.79
C SER A 168 -4.79 3.79 12.09
N PHE A 169 -6.08 3.67 11.81
CA PHE A 169 -6.79 2.42 11.56
C PHE A 169 -5.93 1.45 10.75
N ASP A 170 -6.09 0.15 10.99
CA ASP A 170 -5.34 -0.94 10.35
C ASP A 170 -3.84 -1.01 10.70
N THR A 171 -3.31 -0.11 11.56
CA THR A 171 -1.94 -0.23 12.06
C THR A 171 -1.79 -1.47 12.93
N ARG A 172 -0.78 -2.29 12.66
CA ARG A 172 -0.46 -3.50 13.42
C ARG A 172 0.88 -3.32 14.12
N LEU A 173 0.89 -3.48 15.45
CA LEU A 173 2.11 -3.37 16.26
C LEU A 173 2.26 -4.59 17.17
N PRO A 174 3.47 -5.15 17.31
CA PRO A 174 3.72 -6.31 18.18
C PRO A 174 3.27 -6.07 19.61
N LEU A 175 2.51 -7.01 20.15
CA LEU A 175 1.99 -6.99 21.52
C LEU A 175 3.11 -7.30 22.52
N LEU A 176 3.23 -6.49 23.57
CA LEU A 176 4.14 -6.73 24.68
C LEU A 176 3.41 -7.08 25.97
N GLN A 177 2.33 -6.36 26.28
CA GLN A 177 1.61 -6.52 27.55
C GLN A 177 0.20 -5.93 27.47
N VAL A 178 -0.73 -6.52 28.21
CA VAL A 178 -2.07 -5.96 28.46
C VAL A 178 -2.19 -5.71 29.96
N LYS A 179 -2.59 -4.51 30.37
CA LYS A 179 -2.73 -4.13 31.78
C LYS A 179 -3.80 -3.06 31.98
N LYS A 180 -4.84 -3.38 32.76
CA LYS A 180 -5.88 -2.41 33.24
C LYS A 180 -6.40 -1.48 32.12
N GLY A 181 -6.89 -2.05 31.02
CA GLY A 181 -7.47 -1.28 29.89
C GLY A 181 -6.44 -0.59 28.99
N LYS A 182 -5.15 -0.89 29.16
CA LYS A 182 -4.03 -0.38 28.36
C LYS A 182 -3.30 -1.52 27.66
N VAL A 183 -2.75 -1.23 26.48
CA VAL A 183 -1.96 -2.18 25.69
C VAL A 183 -0.59 -1.60 25.46
N LYS A 184 0.44 -2.35 25.82
CA LYS A 184 1.83 -2.02 25.54
C LYS A 184 2.26 -2.71 24.27
N VAL A 185 2.79 -1.97 23.33
CA VAL A 185 3.25 -2.45 22.01
C VAL A 185 4.71 -2.09 21.77
N MET A 186 5.36 -2.85 20.90
CA MET A 186 6.69 -2.51 20.40
C MET A 186 6.56 -1.63 19.15
N THR A 187 7.48 -0.70 18.99
CA THR A 187 7.58 0.15 17.80
C THR A 187 8.85 -0.17 17.00
N PRO A 188 8.95 0.20 15.72
CA PRO A 188 10.13 -0.11 14.91
C PRO A 188 11.45 0.41 15.49
N SER A 189 11.49 1.64 16.00
CA SER A 189 12.72 2.25 16.55
C SER A 189 12.55 3.02 17.85
N ASN A 190 11.31 3.30 18.28
CA ASN A 190 11.02 4.23 19.40
C ASN A 190 10.72 3.51 20.73
N GLY A 191 11.14 2.22 20.82
CA GLY A 191 10.92 1.40 21.99
C GLY A 191 9.44 1.07 22.23
N ALA A 192 9.08 0.74 23.46
CA ALA A 192 7.71 0.39 23.80
C ALA A 192 6.84 1.64 23.99
N LYS A 193 5.59 1.54 23.52
CA LYS A 193 4.56 2.58 23.64
C LYS A 193 3.26 1.97 24.17
N TRP A 194 2.31 2.82 24.54
CA TRP A 194 1.03 2.41 25.11
C TRP A 194 -0.12 2.90 24.24
N LEU A 195 -1.19 2.08 24.18
CA LEU A 195 -2.46 2.34 23.49
C LEU A 195 -3.62 2.15 24.46
N ASP A 196 -4.76 2.76 24.20
CA ASP A 196 -6.02 2.38 24.83
C ASP A 196 -6.49 1.04 24.29
N LYS A 197 -6.89 0.14 25.19
CA LYS A 197 -7.40 -1.19 24.83
C LYS A 197 -8.68 -1.13 23.97
N LYS A 198 -9.52 -0.10 24.18
CA LYS A 198 -10.76 0.11 23.44
C LYS A 198 -10.54 0.41 21.95
N ASP A 199 -9.37 0.96 21.59
CA ASP A 199 -9.04 1.38 20.23
C ASP A 199 -8.41 0.25 19.40
N VAL A 200 -8.15 -0.92 20.01
CA VAL A 200 -7.43 -2.02 19.36
C VAL A 200 -8.11 -3.38 19.60
N ALA A 201 -8.01 -4.24 18.61
CA ALA A 201 -8.20 -5.69 18.76
C ALA A 201 -6.84 -6.37 18.94
N LEU A 202 -6.82 -7.51 19.65
CA LEU A 202 -5.59 -8.26 19.93
C LEU A 202 -5.71 -9.66 19.32
N TYR A 203 -4.67 -10.06 18.58
CA TYR A 203 -4.61 -11.35 17.92
C TYR A 203 -3.24 -11.98 18.14
N GLN A 204 -3.19 -13.33 18.17
CA GLN A 204 -1.94 -14.06 18.24
C GLN A 204 -1.33 -14.19 16.83
N ASP A 205 -2.17 -14.35 15.82
CA ASP A 205 -1.79 -14.52 14.42
C ASP A 205 -2.84 -13.83 13.52
N GLU A 206 -2.49 -13.50 12.27
CA GLU A 206 -3.42 -12.93 11.28
C GLU A 206 -4.64 -13.84 11.03
N LYS A 207 -4.44 -15.16 11.04
CA LYS A 207 -5.53 -16.15 10.89
C LYS A 207 -6.56 -16.15 12.03
N ASP A 208 -6.22 -15.55 13.18
CA ASP A 208 -7.12 -15.44 14.33
C ASP A 208 -8.06 -14.23 14.20
N ILE A 209 -7.89 -13.39 13.18
CA ILE A 209 -8.86 -12.36 12.84
C ILE A 209 -10.13 -13.07 12.37
N PRO A 210 -11.31 -12.81 12.99
CA PRO A 210 -12.55 -13.47 12.59
C PRO A 210 -12.85 -13.28 11.11
N VAL A 211 -13.34 -14.33 10.45
CA VAL A 211 -13.80 -14.24 9.06
C VAL A 211 -14.94 -13.23 8.99
N PRO A 212 -14.80 -12.13 8.23
CA PRO A 212 -15.79 -11.07 8.23
C PRO A 212 -16.98 -11.41 7.32
N THR A 213 -18.15 -10.85 7.65
CA THR A 213 -19.24 -10.71 6.71
C THR A 213 -19.09 -9.41 5.89
N GLY A 214 -19.80 -9.29 4.77
CA GLY A 214 -19.83 -8.04 4.02
C GLY A 214 -20.36 -6.85 4.82
N LYS A 215 -21.22 -7.10 5.83
CA LYS A 215 -21.71 -6.07 6.75
C LYS A 215 -20.59 -5.55 7.66
N ASP A 216 -19.69 -6.41 8.12
CA ASP A 216 -18.55 -6.01 8.97
C ASP A 216 -17.59 -5.11 8.20
N ILE A 217 -17.32 -5.44 6.92
CA ILE A 217 -16.48 -4.60 6.05
C ILE A 217 -17.13 -3.23 5.85
N VAL A 218 -18.43 -3.20 5.52
CA VAL A 218 -19.19 -1.96 5.35
C VAL A 218 -19.22 -1.14 6.64
N GLN A 219 -19.40 -1.79 7.79
CA GLN A 219 -19.42 -1.09 9.10
C GLN A 219 -18.07 -0.42 9.37
N SER A 220 -16.94 -1.09 9.07
CA SER A 220 -15.62 -0.48 9.15
C SER A 220 -15.50 0.76 8.26
N GLY A 221 -16.07 0.71 7.05
CA GLY A 221 -16.06 1.85 6.12
C GLY A 221 -16.89 3.05 6.60
N LYS A 222 -18.01 2.80 7.28
CA LYS A 222 -18.90 3.88 7.79
C LYS A 222 -18.23 4.75 8.86
N GLU A 223 -17.23 4.24 9.58
CA GLU A 223 -16.45 5.02 10.55
C GLU A 223 -15.68 6.18 9.90
N PHE A 224 -15.54 6.18 8.57
CA PHE A 224 -14.78 7.18 7.80
C PHE A 224 -15.67 8.13 6.98
N LEU A 225 -16.98 8.10 7.17
CA LEU A 225 -17.87 9.07 6.50
C LEU A 225 -17.44 10.50 6.81
N GLY A 226 -17.26 11.32 5.76
CA GLY A 226 -16.76 12.69 5.87
C GLY A 226 -15.22 12.82 5.83
N LEU A 227 -14.46 11.73 5.82
CA LEU A 227 -12.99 11.79 5.69
C LEU A 227 -12.58 12.27 4.30
N PRO A 228 -11.67 13.27 4.18
CA PRO A 228 -11.24 13.78 2.88
C PRO A 228 -10.64 12.71 1.96
N TYR A 229 -10.91 12.85 0.66
CA TYR A 229 -10.17 12.08 -0.35
C TYR A 229 -8.70 12.51 -0.38
N LEU A 230 -7.81 11.54 -0.46
CA LEU A 230 -6.40 11.74 -0.75
C LEU A 230 -5.97 10.75 -1.82
N TRP A 231 -5.42 11.23 -2.95
CA TRP A 231 -4.83 10.34 -3.95
C TRP A 231 -3.74 9.45 -3.33
N ALA A 232 -3.73 8.18 -3.66
CA ALA A 232 -2.86 7.16 -3.06
C ALA A 232 -3.06 6.91 -1.56
N GLY A 233 -4.08 7.53 -0.93
CA GLY A 233 -4.36 7.43 0.50
C GLY A 233 -4.78 6.05 0.96
N MET A 234 -4.24 5.62 2.12
CA MET A 234 -4.44 4.30 2.72
C MET A 234 -4.75 4.39 4.23
N SER A 235 -5.15 5.54 4.74
CA SER A 235 -5.14 5.77 6.18
C SER A 235 -6.33 6.61 6.67
N GLY A 236 -6.58 6.60 7.98
CA GLY A 236 -7.57 7.46 8.63
C GLY A 236 -7.26 8.96 8.54
N PHE A 237 -6.24 9.36 7.77
CA PHE A 237 -5.97 10.75 7.39
C PHE A 237 -6.57 11.08 6.02
N GLY A 238 -6.75 10.12 5.13
CA GLY A 238 -7.37 10.24 3.82
C GLY A 238 -7.24 8.94 3.03
N PHE A 239 -8.25 8.65 2.22
CA PHE A 239 -8.29 7.50 1.32
C PHE A 239 -8.47 7.93 -0.14
N ASP A 240 -7.87 7.17 -1.08
CA ASP A 240 -8.42 7.09 -2.42
C ASP A 240 -9.47 5.97 -2.52
N CYS A 241 -10.06 5.77 -3.69
CA CYS A 241 -11.15 4.82 -3.88
C CYS A 241 -10.74 3.37 -3.56
N SER A 242 -9.64 2.91 -4.13
CA SER A 242 -9.14 1.53 -3.95
C SER A 242 -8.38 1.34 -2.64
N GLY A 243 -7.74 2.39 -2.12
CA GLY A 243 -7.15 2.39 -0.78
C GLY A 243 -8.21 2.27 0.32
N PHE A 244 -9.37 2.91 0.14
CA PHE A 244 -10.51 2.74 1.02
C PHE A 244 -10.97 1.28 1.04
N THR A 245 -11.29 0.69 -0.11
CA THR A 245 -11.75 -0.69 -0.17
C THR A 245 -10.69 -1.66 0.34
N TYR A 246 -9.41 -1.50 -0.06
CA TYR A 246 -8.29 -2.30 0.44
C TYR A 246 -8.22 -2.27 1.97
N THR A 247 -8.19 -1.08 2.57
CA THR A 247 -7.99 -0.94 4.01
C THR A 247 -9.16 -1.52 4.81
N MET A 248 -10.40 -1.35 4.33
CA MET A 248 -11.56 -1.95 5.00
C MET A 248 -11.49 -3.49 4.99
N TYR A 249 -11.10 -4.09 3.88
CA TYR A 249 -10.91 -5.53 3.78
C TYR A 249 -9.73 -6.01 4.63
N HIS A 250 -8.57 -5.35 4.53
CA HIS A 250 -7.34 -5.74 5.22
C HIS A 250 -7.48 -5.68 6.74
N ALA A 251 -8.10 -4.63 7.28
CA ALA A 251 -8.37 -4.51 8.72
C ALA A 251 -9.34 -5.58 9.27
N ASN A 252 -10.02 -6.30 8.39
CA ASN A 252 -10.89 -7.42 8.71
C ASN A 252 -10.30 -8.77 8.25
N GLY A 253 -8.98 -8.84 8.02
CA GLY A 253 -8.26 -10.08 7.76
C GLY A 253 -8.29 -10.56 6.31
N VAL A 254 -8.83 -9.78 5.37
CA VAL A 254 -8.92 -10.16 3.95
C VAL A 254 -8.00 -9.26 3.12
N THR A 255 -6.97 -9.83 2.52
CA THR A 255 -6.05 -9.08 1.64
C THR A 255 -6.58 -9.11 0.21
N ILE A 256 -6.81 -7.92 -0.36
CA ILE A 256 -7.20 -7.72 -1.76
C ILE A 256 -6.11 -6.90 -2.48
N PRO A 257 -6.08 -6.82 -3.82
CA PRO A 257 -5.12 -5.95 -4.51
C PRO A 257 -5.27 -4.47 -4.15
N ARG A 258 -4.16 -3.69 -4.27
CA ARG A 258 -4.15 -2.26 -3.95
C ARG A 258 -4.93 -1.42 -4.96
N ASP A 259 -4.77 -1.69 -6.26
CA ASP A 259 -5.33 -0.85 -7.32
C ASP A 259 -6.69 -1.33 -7.80
N SER A 260 -7.62 -0.40 -8.06
CA SER A 260 -8.98 -0.70 -8.54
C SER A 260 -8.99 -1.54 -9.82
N THR A 261 -8.06 -1.29 -10.74
CA THR A 261 -7.92 -2.07 -11.98
C THR A 261 -7.59 -3.53 -11.72
N VAL A 262 -6.78 -3.83 -10.70
CA VAL A 262 -6.42 -5.21 -10.31
C VAL A 262 -7.52 -5.81 -9.45
N GLN A 263 -8.15 -5.03 -8.57
CA GLN A 263 -9.34 -5.47 -7.82
C GLN A 263 -10.47 -5.91 -8.77
N ALA A 264 -10.66 -5.22 -9.90
CA ALA A 264 -11.67 -5.59 -10.90
C ALA A 264 -11.40 -6.93 -11.62
N GLN A 265 -10.14 -7.39 -11.61
CA GLN A 265 -9.71 -8.61 -12.30
C GLN A 265 -9.70 -9.85 -11.39
N GLN A 266 -9.73 -9.66 -10.08
CA GLN A 266 -9.66 -10.73 -9.08
C GLN A 266 -10.99 -10.88 -8.34
N GLY A 267 -11.08 -11.86 -7.45
CA GLY A 267 -12.32 -12.19 -6.76
C GLY A 267 -13.36 -12.85 -7.67
N LYS A 268 -14.46 -13.28 -7.09
CA LYS A 268 -15.58 -13.93 -7.81
C LYS A 268 -16.43 -12.86 -8.51
N LYS A 269 -16.66 -13.01 -9.82
CA LYS A 269 -17.59 -12.15 -10.56
C LYS A 269 -19.00 -12.26 -9.98
N VAL A 270 -19.69 -11.14 -9.83
CA VAL A 270 -21.05 -11.05 -9.29
C VAL A 270 -21.94 -10.32 -10.30
N GLU A 271 -23.07 -10.92 -10.62
CA GLU A 271 -24.08 -10.26 -11.46
C GLU A 271 -24.84 -9.20 -10.64
N ARG A 272 -25.33 -8.15 -11.30
CA ARG A 272 -25.95 -7.00 -10.62
C ARG A 272 -27.14 -7.38 -9.71
N LYS A 273 -27.91 -8.40 -10.13
CA LYS A 273 -29.06 -8.94 -9.36
C LYS A 273 -28.66 -9.71 -8.09
N ASP A 274 -27.40 -10.19 -8.03
CA ASP A 274 -26.87 -11.05 -6.96
C ASP A 274 -25.96 -10.27 -5.98
N LEU A 275 -25.94 -8.94 -6.09
CA LEU A 275 -25.13 -8.07 -5.24
C LEU A 275 -25.50 -8.22 -3.76
N LYS A 276 -24.48 -8.31 -2.91
CA LYS A 276 -24.57 -8.36 -1.45
C LYS A 276 -23.69 -7.28 -0.84
N SER A 277 -24.06 -6.84 0.35
CA SER A 277 -23.25 -5.90 1.14
C SER A 277 -21.79 -6.38 1.21
N GLY A 278 -20.85 -5.48 0.95
CA GLY A 278 -19.42 -5.76 0.88
C GLY A 278 -18.89 -6.01 -0.54
N ASP A 279 -19.72 -6.37 -1.53
CA ASP A 279 -19.25 -6.53 -2.91
C ASP A 279 -18.64 -5.23 -3.45
N LEU A 280 -17.55 -5.35 -4.20
CA LEU A 280 -16.90 -4.21 -4.84
C LEU A 280 -17.51 -3.95 -6.21
N LEU A 281 -17.89 -2.70 -6.44
CA LEU A 281 -18.46 -2.19 -7.67
C LEU A 281 -17.39 -1.43 -8.42
N PHE A 282 -17.21 -1.72 -9.70
CA PHE A 282 -16.21 -1.08 -10.55
C PHE A 282 -16.86 -0.22 -11.61
N PHE A 283 -16.20 0.92 -11.87
CA PHE A 283 -16.65 1.91 -12.83
C PHE A 283 -15.53 2.20 -13.80
N ALA A 284 -15.86 2.25 -15.11
CA ALA A 284 -14.90 2.40 -16.19
C ALA A 284 -15.34 3.49 -17.16
N TYR A 285 -14.38 4.11 -17.82
CA TYR A 285 -14.65 5.04 -18.91
C TYR A 285 -15.47 4.38 -20.02
N ASP A 286 -15.89 5.13 -21.00
CA ASP A 286 -16.62 4.67 -22.18
C ASP A 286 -17.86 3.83 -21.82
N GLU A 287 -18.72 4.38 -20.95
CA GLU A 287 -19.96 3.73 -20.48
C GLU A 287 -19.70 2.33 -19.89
N GLY A 288 -18.66 2.21 -19.06
CA GLY A 288 -18.30 0.96 -18.39
C GLY A 288 -17.50 -0.03 -19.23
N LYS A 289 -17.14 0.28 -20.48
CA LYS A 289 -16.42 -0.61 -21.40
C LYS A 289 -14.91 -0.34 -21.45
N GLY A 290 -14.48 0.83 -20.97
CA GLY A 290 -13.10 1.28 -21.01
C GLY A 290 -12.28 0.83 -19.81
N LYS A 291 -11.24 1.62 -19.50
CA LYS A 291 -10.36 1.36 -18.35
C LYS A 291 -11.09 1.68 -17.04
N VAL A 292 -11.06 0.73 -16.09
CA VAL A 292 -11.55 0.96 -14.72
C VAL A 292 -10.79 2.12 -14.09
N HIS A 293 -11.51 3.10 -13.56
CA HIS A 293 -10.96 4.30 -12.92
C HIS A 293 -11.47 4.51 -11.48
N HIS A 294 -12.54 3.81 -11.08
CA HIS A 294 -13.12 3.95 -9.77
C HIS A 294 -13.64 2.63 -9.21
N VAL A 295 -13.71 2.55 -7.88
CA VAL A 295 -14.32 1.45 -7.13
C VAL A 295 -15.09 1.99 -5.93
N GLY A 296 -16.24 1.38 -5.67
CA GLY A 296 -17.04 1.57 -4.47
C GLY A 296 -17.43 0.23 -3.85
N MET A 297 -17.93 0.26 -2.63
CA MET A 297 -18.40 -0.93 -1.92
C MET A 297 -19.91 -0.89 -1.81
N TYR A 298 -20.58 -1.93 -2.29
CA TYR A 298 -22.04 -2.06 -2.18
C TYR A 298 -22.50 -2.22 -0.74
N ILE A 299 -23.53 -1.48 -0.34
CA ILE A 299 -24.05 -1.52 1.04
C ILE A 299 -25.50 -2.00 1.14
N GLY A 300 -26.12 -2.34 0.01
CA GLY A 300 -27.54 -2.68 -0.11
C GLY A 300 -28.35 -1.56 -0.75
N ASP A 301 -29.59 -1.84 -1.11
CA ASP A 301 -30.61 -0.89 -1.58
C ASP A 301 -30.15 0.05 -2.71
N GLY A 302 -29.34 -0.46 -3.63
CA GLY A 302 -28.80 0.32 -4.76
C GLY A 302 -27.79 1.38 -4.36
N LYS A 303 -27.19 1.31 -3.16
CA LYS A 303 -26.25 2.28 -2.62
C LYS A 303 -24.85 1.72 -2.49
N MET A 304 -23.86 2.60 -2.55
CA MET A 304 -22.46 2.29 -2.28
C MET A 304 -21.83 3.28 -1.31
N ILE A 305 -20.85 2.82 -0.54
CA ILE A 305 -19.92 3.67 0.19
C ILE A 305 -18.59 3.71 -0.54
N HIS A 306 -18.02 4.89 -0.72
CA HIS A 306 -16.79 5.08 -1.46
C HIS A 306 -16.06 6.38 -1.11
N SER A 307 -14.81 6.50 -1.54
CA SER A 307 -14.02 7.74 -1.57
C SER A 307 -13.93 8.21 -3.02
N PRO A 308 -14.72 9.19 -3.48
CA PRO A 308 -14.93 9.44 -4.92
C PRO A 308 -13.74 10.07 -5.65
N ASN A 309 -13.32 11.28 -5.24
CA ASN A 309 -12.28 12.06 -5.91
C ASN A 309 -11.74 13.21 -5.04
N SER A 310 -10.73 13.91 -5.52
CA SER A 310 -9.96 14.93 -4.79
C SER A 310 -10.74 16.15 -4.31
N SER A 311 -11.97 16.39 -4.82
CA SER A 311 -12.84 17.49 -4.37
C SER A 311 -13.82 17.09 -3.28
N THR A 312 -13.81 15.81 -2.85
CA THR A 312 -14.86 15.25 -2.00
C THR A 312 -14.28 14.50 -0.79
N HIS A 313 -15.14 13.74 -0.15
CA HIS A 313 -14.86 12.94 1.04
C HIS A 313 -15.54 11.57 0.93
N VAL A 314 -15.20 10.65 1.81
CA VAL A 314 -15.89 9.35 1.94
C VAL A 314 -17.37 9.59 2.19
N ARG A 315 -18.24 8.99 1.37
CA ARG A 315 -19.68 9.19 1.43
C ARG A 315 -20.46 7.99 0.93
N ILE A 316 -21.77 8.02 1.12
CA ILE A 316 -22.72 7.06 0.58
C ILE A 316 -23.46 7.74 -0.57
N ASP A 317 -23.48 7.11 -1.74
CA ASP A 317 -24.21 7.56 -2.92
C ASP A 317 -25.17 6.46 -3.40
N GLU A 318 -26.27 6.88 -4.02
CA GLU A 318 -27.09 6.00 -4.84
C GLU A 318 -26.39 5.76 -6.18
N ILE A 319 -26.15 4.50 -6.52
CA ILE A 319 -25.38 4.13 -7.72
C ILE A 319 -26.02 4.73 -8.99
N LYS A 320 -27.36 4.70 -9.07
CA LYS A 320 -28.09 5.16 -10.25
C LYS A 320 -27.97 6.66 -10.53
N THR A 321 -27.85 7.48 -9.48
CA THR A 321 -27.88 8.96 -9.58
C THR A 321 -26.52 9.61 -9.33
N SER A 322 -25.49 8.83 -8.97
CA SER A 322 -24.17 9.35 -8.58
C SER A 322 -23.27 9.79 -9.75
N GLY A 323 -23.73 9.67 -11.01
CA GLY A 323 -22.88 9.82 -12.19
C GLY A 323 -22.08 8.55 -12.54
N TYR A 324 -21.89 7.65 -11.59
CA TYR A 324 -21.22 6.36 -11.81
C TYR A 324 -22.15 5.27 -12.40
N GLY A 325 -23.48 5.51 -12.42
CA GLY A 325 -24.45 4.49 -12.85
C GLY A 325 -24.29 4.05 -14.30
N GLU A 326 -23.92 4.97 -15.19
CA GLU A 326 -23.65 4.73 -16.61
C GLU A 326 -22.28 4.09 -16.86
N GLU A 327 -21.33 4.32 -15.95
CA GLU A 327 -19.96 3.80 -16.02
C GLU A 327 -19.79 2.42 -15.36
N TYR A 328 -20.90 1.77 -14.92
CA TYR A 328 -20.84 0.49 -14.22
C TYR A 328 -20.24 -0.63 -15.09
N ALA A 329 -19.05 -1.12 -14.70
CA ALA A 329 -18.26 -2.13 -15.40
C ALA A 329 -18.35 -3.54 -14.79
N GLY A 330 -19.10 -3.72 -13.70
CA GLY A 330 -19.25 -5.01 -13.04
C GLY A 330 -18.93 -4.99 -11.54
N ALA A 331 -19.01 -6.17 -10.91
CA ALA A 331 -18.75 -6.34 -9.49
C ALA A 331 -17.90 -7.58 -9.20
N ARG A 332 -17.21 -7.53 -8.04
CA ARG A 332 -16.41 -8.65 -7.50
C ARG A 332 -16.74 -8.88 -6.03
N ARG A 333 -16.78 -10.16 -5.65
CA ARG A 333 -16.89 -10.62 -4.27
C ARG A 333 -15.58 -11.24 -3.85
N TYR A 334 -15.05 -10.80 -2.71
CA TYR A 334 -13.83 -11.30 -2.08
C TYR A 334 -14.11 -12.10 -0.81
N LEU A 335 -15.37 -12.18 -0.42
CA LEU A 335 -15.85 -12.98 0.71
C LEU A 335 -16.58 -14.21 0.17
N ASP A 336 -16.55 -15.32 0.92
CA ASP A 336 -17.24 -16.57 0.59
C ASP A 336 -18.77 -16.49 0.83
#